data_14139e54d45aca342bc14cd249f1ca0c
#
_entry.id   14139e54d45aca342bc14cd249f1ca0c
#
_cell.length_a   1.000
_cell.length_b   1.000
_cell.length_c   1.000
_cell.angle_alpha   90.00
_cell.angle_beta   90.00
_cell.angle_gamma   90.00
#
_symmetry.space_group_name_H-M   'P 1'
#
loop_
_entity.id
_entity.type
_entity.pdbx_description
1 polymer ?
#
loop_
_entity_poly.entity_id
_entity_poly.type
_entity_poly.pdbx_seq_one_letter_code
_entity_poly.pdbx_strand_id
1 'polypeptide(L)'
;MSSSMKSRAALAAVALASAGAAALVIPALSSGHATVSALQPQGTPLTGARGTYVVRAPNEREAQNTWKIVMIVPAEAQESISVRQDPNWKIRIFKEDSGKTGEGGSKVFAVRRISWTATTPAAEIEPGMFGEWPVRFVNPAAPTKLCFGLAQYYRNLDGTRRKPEIVNWTGDPATAETPRSCFDVAAAPPKP
;
A
#
# COMPACT_ATOMS: atom_id res chain seq x y z
N MET A 1 34.89 56.28 63.27
CA MET A 1 33.51 56.42 62.98
C MET A 1 33.23 55.78 61.63
N SER A 2 32.80 54.56 61.62
CA SER A 2 32.52 53.83 60.39
C SER A 2 31.27 52.92 60.57
N SER A 3 30.25 53.22 59.86
CA SER A 3 28.96 52.50 59.87
C SER A 3 28.98 51.33 58.93
N SER A 4 28.76 50.14 59.42
CA SER A 4 28.63 48.90 58.65
C SER A 4 27.17 48.72 58.21
N MET A 5 26.98 48.68 56.91
CA MET A 5 25.70 48.24 56.31
C MET A 5 25.81 46.82 55.81
N LYS A 6 25.07 45.92 56.46
CA LYS A 6 24.95 44.52 56.06
C LYS A 6 23.85 44.42 55.00
N SER A 7 24.25 44.08 53.75
CA SER A 7 23.30 43.75 52.70
C SER A 7 22.95 42.25 52.74
N ARG A 8 21.67 41.96 52.91
CA ARG A 8 21.12 40.59 52.82
C ARG A 8 20.87 40.26 51.36
N ALA A 9 21.58 39.29 50.84
CA ALA A 9 21.29 38.73 49.53
C ALA A 9 20.16 37.71 49.65
N ALA A 10 19.06 37.98 48.94
CA ALA A 10 17.95 37.05 48.79
C ALA A 10 18.27 36.08 47.62
N LEU A 11 18.36 34.79 47.91
CA LEU A 11 18.39 33.75 46.89
C LEU A 11 16.99 33.57 46.30
N ALA A 12 16.83 33.92 45.03
CA ALA A 12 15.68 33.51 44.20
C ALA A 12 15.94 32.13 43.64
N ALA A 13 15.21 31.12 44.06
CA ALA A 13 15.23 29.79 43.46
C ALA A 13 14.42 29.83 42.15
N VAL A 14 15.12 29.67 41.06
CA VAL A 14 14.49 29.48 39.74
C VAL A 14 14.12 27.99 39.58
N ALA A 15 12.83 27.69 39.66
CA ALA A 15 12.32 26.37 39.30
C ALA A 15 12.32 26.21 37.77
N LEU A 16 13.25 25.40 37.26
CA LEU A 16 13.18 24.94 35.85
C LEU A 16 12.02 23.95 35.72
N ALA A 17 10.96 24.41 35.08
CA ALA A 17 9.91 23.51 34.57
C ALA A 17 10.46 22.76 33.32
N SER A 18 10.76 21.50 33.47
CA SER A 18 11.10 20.60 32.38
C SER A 18 9.83 20.32 31.57
N ALA A 19 9.65 21.07 30.48
CA ALA A 19 8.66 20.73 29.46
C ALA A 19 9.10 19.44 28.78
N GLY A 20 8.46 18.32 29.14
CA GLY A 20 8.64 17.05 28.44
C GLY A 20 8.20 17.19 27.01
N ALA A 21 9.15 17.23 26.08
CA ALA A 21 8.86 17.08 24.66
C ALA A 21 8.31 15.67 24.44
N ALA A 22 6.99 15.54 24.33
CA ALA A 22 6.36 14.34 23.77
C ALA A 22 6.85 14.22 22.33
N ALA A 23 7.84 13.38 22.09
CA ALA A 23 8.25 12.99 20.76
C ALA A 23 7.02 12.33 20.13
N LEU A 24 6.35 13.05 19.20
CA LEU A 24 5.42 12.48 18.27
C LEU A 24 6.24 11.47 17.46
N VAL A 25 6.13 10.19 17.82
CA VAL A 25 6.56 9.08 16.98
C VAL A 25 5.61 9.11 15.80
N ILE A 26 5.93 9.90 14.77
CA ILE A 26 5.35 9.77 13.47
C ILE A 26 5.82 8.39 12.99
N PRO A 27 4.91 7.40 12.81
CA PRO A 27 5.33 6.15 12.19
C PRO A 27 5.95 6.56 10.87
N ALA A 28 7.24 6.27 10.69
CA ALA A 28 7.90 6.42 9.41
C ALA A 28 7.04 5.59 8.44
N LEU A 29 6.29 6.29 7.59
CA LEU A 29 5.64 5.66 6.45
C LEU A 29 6.80 5.02 5.71
N SER A 30 6.91 3.71 5.83
CA SER A 30 7.91 2.92 5.11
C SER A 30 7.72 3.23 3.63
N SER A 31 8.54 4.11 3.10
CA SER A 31 8.39 4.67 1.76
C SER A 31 8.65 3.65 0.64
N GLY A 32 9.13 2.45 1.00
CA GLY A 32 9.57 1.41 0.07
C GLY A 32 8.60 0.29 -0.25
N HIS A 33 7.48 0.21 0.42
CA HIS A 33 6.59 -0.95 0.27
C HIS A 33 5.61 -0.78 -0.90
N ALA A 34 5.46 -1.84 -1.70
CA ALA A 34 4.36 -1.92 -2.65
C ALA A 34 3.03 -2.04 -1.89
N THR A 35 2.03 -1.23 -2.25
CA THR A 35 0.78 -1.09 -1.51
C THR A 35 -0.46 -1.19 -2.39
N VAL A 36 -1.60 -1.53 -1.75
CA VAL A 36 -2.94 -1.35 -2.29
C VAL A 36 -3.74 -0.51 -1.31
N SER A 37 -4.26 0.62 -1.75
CA SER A 37 -5.01 1.56 -0.91
C SER A 37 -6.22 2.13 -1.63
N ALA A 38 -7.20 2.64 -0.87
CA ALA A 38 -8.33 3.35 -1.45
C ALA A 38 -7.84 4.62 -2.18
N LEU A 39 -8.36 4.85 -3.39
CA LEU A 39 -8.08 6.08 -4.14
C LEU A 39 -8.78 7.24 -3.46
N GLN A 40 -8.02 8.23 -3.04
CA GLN A 40 -8.58 9.46 -2.45
C GLN A 40 -9.31 10.31 -3.53
N PRO A 41 -10.40 11.01 -3.21
CA PRO A 41 -11.00 11.21 -1.87
C PRO A 41 -12.11 10.19 -1.48
N GLN A 42 -12.06 8.95 -1.93
CA GLN A 42 -13.09 7.93 -1.71
C GLN A 42 -13.47 7.73 -0.22
N GLY A 43 -12.58 8.08 0.73
CA GLY A 43 -12.79 7.86 2.16
C GLY A 43 -12.62 6.39 2.57
N THR A 44 -13.18 6.02 3.73
CA THR A 44 -13.12 4.66 4.27
C THR A 44 -13.92 3.69 3.40
N PRO A 45 -13.32 2.56 2.96
CA PRO A 45 -14.05 1.52 2.24
C PRO A 45 -15.21 0.97 3.08
N LEU A 46 -16.42 0.92 2.49
CA LEU A 46 -17.61 0.43 3.16
C LEU A 46 -18.09 -0.90 2.57
N THR A 47 -18.72 -1.73 3.40
CA THR A 47 -19.26 -3.04 2.98
C THR A 47 -20.26 -2.91 1.84
N GLY A 48 -20.17 -3.82 0.86
CA GLY A 48 -21.05 -3.88 -0.32
C GLY A 48 -20.88 -2.73 -1.32
N ALA A 49 -20.11 -1.68 -0.99
CA ALA A 49 -19.87 -0.57 -1.90
C ALA A 49 -18.83 -0.95 -2.98
N ARG A 50 -18.99 -0.41 -4.18
CA ARG A 50 -17.95 -0.49 -5.21
C ARG A 50 -16.94 0.63 -4.98
N GLY A 51 -15.66 0.24 -4.77
CA GLY A 51 -14.55 1.16 -4.58
C GLY A 51 -13.56 1.15 -5.74
N THR A 52 -12.77 2.22 -5.81
CA THR A 52 -11.56 2.31 -6.64
C THR A 52 -10.35 2.30 -5.72
N TYR A 53 -9.39 1.45 -6.02
CA TYR A 53 -8.16 1.24 -5.26
C TYR A 53 -6.97 1.43 -6.16
N VAL A 54 -5.84 1.79 -5.58
CA VAL A 54 -4.58 1.98 -6.32
C VAL A 54 -3.56 0.96 -5.84
N VAL A 55 -3.06 0.18 -6.77
CA VAL A 55 -1.81 -0.57 -6.60
C VAL A 55 -0.68 0.40 -6.84
N ARG A 56 0.18 0.63 -5.85
CA ARG A 56 1.35 1.50 -5.95
C ARG A 56 2.61 0.68 -5.71
N ALA A 57 3.60 0.82 -6.57
CA ALA A 57 4.90 0.19 -6.43
C ALA A 57 6.01 1.24 -6.60
N PRO A 58 6.67 1.66 -5.51
CA PRO A 58 7.85 2.49 -5.58
C PRO A 58 9.07 1.65 -6.01
N ASN A 59 10.04 2.28 -6.65
CA ASN A 59 11.32 1.68 -6.95
C ASN A 59 12.43 2.38 -6.14
N GLU A 60 12.89 1.72 -5.09
CA GLU A 60 13.96 2.21 -4.22
C GLU A 60 15.33 1.57 -4.55
N ARG A 61 15.43 0.84 -5.66
CA ARG A 61 16.70 0.27 -6.13
C ARG A 61 17.52 1.35 -6.83
N GLU A 62 18.82 1.41 -6.58
CA GLU A 62 19.70 2.41 -7.18
C GLU A 62 20.06 2.09 -8.65
N ALA A 63 20.13 0.80 -8.99
CA ALA A 63 20.66 0.34 -10.29
C ALA A 63 19.75 -0.66 -11.02
N GLN A 64 18.45 -0.65 -10.71
CA GLN A 64 17.49 -1.60 -11.30
C GLN A 64 16.16 -0.91 -11.58
N ASN A 65 15.55 -1.23 -12.72
CA ASN A 65 14.18 -0.82 -13.01
C ASN A 65 13.17 -1.86 -12.56
N THR A 66 12.00 -1.42 -12.10
CA THR A 66 10.84 -2.30 -11.96
C THR A 66 10.16 -2.44 -13.30
N TRP A 67 10.13 -3.66 -13.84
CA TRP A 67 9.55 -3.95 -15.15
C TRP A 67 8.24 -4.74 -15.10
N LYS A 68 7.90 -5.31 -13.93
CA LYS A 68 6.66 -6.08 -13.77
C LYS A 68 6.19 -6.05 -12.33
N ILE A 69 4.87 -5.93 -12.16
CA ILE A 69 4.15 -6.09 -10.89
C ILE A 69 3.13 -7.21 -11.06
N VAL A 70 2.97 -8.02 -10.01
CA VAL A 70 1.92 -9.03 -9.91
C VAL A 70 1.17 -8.81 -8.60
N MET A 71 -0.16 -8.71 -8.68
CA MET A 71 -1.05 -8.66 -7.52
C MET A 71 -1.76 -9.99 -7.34
N ILE A 72 -1.76 -10.50 -6.13
CA ILE A 72 -2.59 -11.63 -5.69
C ILE A 72 -3.87 -11.04 -5.11
N VAL A 73 -5.00 -11.42 -5.68
CA VAL A 73 -6.33 -10.90 -5.31
C VAL A 73 -6.89 -11.73 -4.16
N PRO A 74 -7.27 -11.10 -3.01
CA PRO A 74 -7.91 -11.84 -1.91
C PRO A 74 -9.27 -12.38 -2.34
N ALA A 75 -9.69 -13.48 -1.73
CA ALA A 75 -10.89 -14.24 -2.11
C ALA A 75 -12.15 -13.36 -2.20
N GLU A 76 -12.26 -12.41 -1.29
CA GLU A 76 -13.40 -11.52 -1.12
C GLU A 76 -13.57 -10.51 -2.28
N ALA A 77 -12.50 -10.24 -3.05
CA ALA A 77 -12.54 -9.29 -4.16
C ALA A 77 -12.51 -9.95 -5.55
N GLN A 78 -12.29 -11.28 -5.64
CA GLN A 78 -11.97 -11.99 -6.89
C GLN A 78 -13.07 -11.97 -7.95
N GLU A 79 -14.35 -11.94 -7.58
CA GLU A 79 -15.46 -12.07 -8.50
C GLU A 79 -15.87 -10.75 -9.17
N SER A 80 -15.48 -9.62 -8.60
CA SER A 80 -15.95 -8.30 -9.05
C SER A 80 -14.85 -7.36 -9.52
N ILE A 81 -13.58 -7.79 -9.50
CA ILE A 81 -12.44 -6.93 -9.78
C ILE A 81 -12.31 -6.62 -11.27
N SER A 82 -12.09 -5.35 -11.58
CA SER A 82 -11.72 -4.84 -12.89
C SER A 82 -10.49 -3.95 -12.80
N VAL A 83 -9.77 -3.81 -13.91
CA VAL A 83 -8.47 -3.12 -14.00
C VAL A 83 -8.58 -1.98 -14.99
N ARG A 84 -8.02 -0.83 -14.66
CA ARG A 84 -7.87 0.27 -15.61
C ARG A 84 -6.85 -0.11 -16.68
N GLN A 85 -7.21 0.13 -17.95
CA GLN A 85 -6.29 -0.04 -19.07
C GLN A 85 -5.14 0.96 -18.97
N ASP A 86 -3.92 0.51 -19.30
CA ASP A 86 -2.72 1.33 -19.36
C ASP A 86 -1.97 0.99 -20.66
N PRO A 87 -1.72 1.95 -21.56
CA PRO A 87 -1.05 1.70 -22.85
C PRO A 87 0.42 1.31 -22.70
N ASN A 88 1.06 1.71 -21.60
CA ASN A 88 2.47 1.44 -21.35
C ASN A 88 2.71 0.11 -20.62
N TRP A 89 1.63 -0.52 -20.13
CA TRP A 89 1.71 -1.75 -19.36
C TRP A 89 0.79 -2.83 -19.92
N LYS A 90 1.36 -3.95 -20.35
CA LYS A 90 0.58 -5.13 -20.76
C LYS A 90 -0.05 -5.77 -19.53
N ILE A 91 -1.38 -5.77 -19.48
CA ILE A 91 -2.17 -6.33 -18.39
C ILE A 91 -2.55 -7.78 -18.73
N ARG A 92 -2.34 -8.70 -17.77
CA ARG A 92 -2.87 -10.06 -17.83
C ARG A 92 -3.69 -10.34 -16.59
N ILE A 93 -4.93 -10.81 -16.79
CA ILE A 93 -5.86 -11.18 -15.74
C ILE A 93 -5.98 -12.71 -15.75
N PHE A 94 -5.58 -13.35 -14.66
CA PHE A 94 -5.64 -14.80 -14.50
C PHE A 94 -6.93 -15.15 -13.76
N LYS A 95 -7.83 -15.86 -14.47
CA LYS A 95 -9.15 -16.26 -13.99
C LYS A 95 -9.21 -17.79 -13.83
N GLU A 96 -9.96 -18.24 -12.84
CA GLU A 96 -10.32 -19.63 -12.61
C GLU A 96 -11.82 -19.73 -12.43
N ASP A 97 -12.41 -20.89 -12.74
CA ASP A 97 -13.81 -21.19 -12.42
C ASP A 97 -13.99 -21.15 -10.90
N SER A 98 -14.88 -20.32 -10.40
CA SER A 98 -15.13 -20.20 -8.96
C SER A 98 -15.94 -21.34 -8.38
N GLY A 99 -16.48 -22.21 -9.25
CA GLY A 99 -17.43 -23.26 -8.86
C GLY A 99 -18.84 -22.73 -8.60
N LYS A 100 -19.09 -21.42 -8.80
CA LYS A 100 -20.40 -20.79 -8.60
C LYS A 100 -21.13 -20.65 -9.92
N THR A 101 -22.45 -20.68 -9.86
CA THR A 101 -23.33 -20.41 -10.97
C THR A 101 -23.95 -19.02 -10.79
N GLY A 102 -23.79 -18.16 -11.78
CA GLY A 102 -24.40 -16.85 -11.83
C GLY A 102 -25.79 -16.85 -12.45
N GLU A 103 -26.29 -15.65 -12.72
CA GLU A 103 -27.60 -15.43 -13.36
C GLU A 103 -27.67 -16.15 -14.72
N GLY A 104 -28.81 -16.79 -15.01
CA GLY A 104 -29.03 -17.54 -16.24
C GLY A 104 -28.19 -18.81 -16.39
N GLY A 105 -27.61 -19.35 -15.29
CA GLY A 105 -26.81 -20.57 -15.32
C GLY A 105 -25.37 -20.37 -15.81
N SER A 106 -24.93 -19.13 -15.97
CA SER A 106 -23.57 -18.80 -16.42
C SER A 106 -22.50 -19.13 -15.35
N LYS A 107 -21.31 -19.52 -15.79
CA LYS A 107 -20.17 -19.73 -14.88
C LYS A 107 -19.65 -18.41 -14.32
N VAL A 108 -19.40 -18.37 -13.01
CA VAL A 108 -18.73 -17.25 -12.36
C VAL A 108 -17.22 -17.52 -12.30
N PHE A 109 -16.43 -16.57 -12.75
CA PHE A 109 -14.97 -16.66 -12.71
C PHE A 109 -14.38 -15.80 -11.59
N ALA A 110 -13.41 -16.37 -10.87
CA ALA A 110 -12.64 -15.71 -9.84
C ALA A 110 -11.29 -15.23 -10.41
N VAL A 111 -10.97 -13.96 -10.27
CA VAL A 111 -9.66 -13.40 -10.65
C VAL A 111 -8.66 -13.69 -9.53
N ARG A 112 -7.70 -14.58 -9.78
CA ARG A 112 -6.69 -14.97 -8.79
C ARG A 112 -5.49 -14.02 -8.76
N ARG A 113 -5.08 -13.59 -9.94
CA ARG A 113 -3.92 -12.69 -10.10
C ARG A 113 -4.15 -11.70 -11.22
N ILE A 114 -3.49 -10.56 -11.06
CA ILE A 114 -3.38 -9.55 -12.11
C ILE A 114 -1.89 -9.21 -12.25
N SER A 115 -1.39 -9.14 -13.47
CA SER A 115 -0.02 -8.70 -13.71
C SER A 115 0.02 -7.54 -14.68
N TRP A 116 0.90 -6.59 -14.39
CA TRP A 116 1.29 -5.48 -15.25
C TRP A 116 2.74 -5.69 -15.65
N THR A 117 3.02 -5.66 -16.94
CA THR A 117 4.37 -5.81 -17.49
C THR A 117 4.64 -4.64 -18.41
N ALA A 118 5.71 -3.90 -18.17
CA ALA A 118 6.12 -2.78 -19.02
C ALA A 118 6.25 -3.23 -20.48
N THR A 119 5.67 -2.46 -21.40
CA THR A 119 5.68 -2.80 -22.84
C THR A 119 7.01 -2.48 -23.50
N THR A 120 7.75 -1.53 -22.96
CA THR A 120 9.07 -1.08 -23.40
C THR A 120 9.98 -0.80 -22.21
N PRO A 121 11.31 -0.74 -22.37
CA PRO A 121 12.20 -0.30 -21.30
C PRO A 121 11.89 1.12 -20.79
N ALA A 122 11.43 2.03 -21.63
CA ALA A 122 11.05 3.39 -21.24
C ALA A 122 9.77 3.46 -20.40
N ALA A 123 8.97 2.39 -20.36
CA ALA A 123 7.79 2.29 -19.52
C ALA A 123 8.08 1.68 -18.14
N GLU A 124 9.29 1.22 -17.90
CA GLU A 124 9.71 0.67 -16.60
C GLU A 124 9.80 1.78 -15.56
N ILE A 125 9.61 1.42 -14.29
CA ILE A 125 9.77 2.36 -13.19
C ILE A 125 11.25 2.47 -12.86
N GLU A 126 11.83 3.63 -13.11
CA GLU A 126 13.22 3.94 -12.82
C GLU A 126 13.48 4.12 -11.31
N PRO A 127 14.75 4.06 -10.86
CA PRO A 127 15.13 4.38 -9.49
C PRO A 127 14.55 5.71 -8.99
N GLY A 128 14.00 5.70 -7.78
CA GLY A 128 13.39 6.89 -7.16
C GLY A 128 12.00 7.26 -7.70
N MET A 129 11.47 6.52 -8.67
CA MET A 129 10.12 6.71 -9.23
C MET A 129 9.11 5.71 -8.63
N PHE A 130 7.83 5.91 -8.89
CA PHE A 130 6.78 4.93 -8.56
C PHE A 130 5.77 4.78 -9.69
N GLY A 131 5.13 3.60 -9.77
CA GLY A 131 4.00 3.34 -10.67
C GLY A 131 2.70 3.16 -9.91
N GLU A 132 1.58 3.48 -10.57
CA GLU A 132 0.23 3.35 -10.01
C GLU A 132 -0.74 2.69 -11.01
N TRP A 133 -1.49 1.69 -10.55
CA TRP A 133 -2.49 0.99 -11.36
C TRP A 133 -3.82 0.93 -10.63
N PRO A 134 -4.82 1.70 -11.07
CA PRO A 134 -6.15 1.65 -10.51
C PRO A 134 -6.86 0.32 -10.79
N VAL A 135 -7.49 -0.22 -9.76
CA VAL A 135 -8.40 -1.38 -9.82
C VAL A 135 -9.72 -1.02 -9.15
N ARG A 136 -10.81 -1.68 -9.56
CA ARG A 136 -12.14 -1.49 -8.97
C ARG A 136 -12.76 -2.83 -8.64
N PHE A 137 -13.39 -2.92 -7.47
CA PHE A 137 -14.16 -4.09 -7.07
C PHE A 137 -15.28 -3.71 -6.10
N VAL A 138 -16.20 -4.65 -5.87
CA VAL A 138 -17.22 -4.54 -4.83
C VAL A 138 -16.61 -5.05 -3.53
N ASN A 139 -16.69 -4.24 -2.48
CA ASN A 139 -16.23 -4.62 -1.16
C ASN A 139 -17.04 -5.78 -0.59
N PRO A 140 -16.47 -6.59 0.28
CA PRO A 140 -17.18 -7.67 0.98
C PRO A 140 -18.46 -7.19 1.64
N ALA A 141 -19.46 -8.08 1.75
CA ALA A 141 -20.73 -7.77 2.38
C ALA A 141 -20.63 -7.62 3.92
N ALA A 142 -19.58 -8.16 4.53
CA ALA A 142 -19.30 -8.03 5.96
C ALA A 142 -18.01 -7.24 6.20
N PRO A 143 -17.90 -6.52 7.34
CA PRO A 143 -16.66 -5.86 7.73
C PRO A 143 -15.52 -6.85 7.79
N THR A 144 -14.38 -6.49 7.19
CA THR A 144 -13.21 -7.36 7.14
C THR A 144 -11.95 -6.56 6.84
N LYS A 145 -10.79 -7.17 7.08
CA LYS A 145 -9.49 -6.68 6.63
C LYS A 145 -9.14 -7.35 5.29
N LEU A 146 -9.05 -6.57 4.22
CA LEU A 146 -8.58 -7.05 2.92
C LEU A 146 -7.07 -6.93 2.83
N CYS A 147 -6.40 -8.04 2.48
CA CYS A 147 -4.96 -8.13 2.38
C CYS A 147 -4.54 -8.61 0.99
N PHE A 148 -3.78 -7.80 0.29
CA PHE A 148 -3.26 -8.07 -1.04
C PHE A 148 -1.79 -8.46 -0.97
N GLY A 149 -1.42 -9.56 -1.61
CA GLY A 149 -0.03 -9.88 -1.87
C GLY A 149 0.43 -9.20 -3.15
N LEU A 150 1.67 -8.71 -3.17
CA LEU A 150 2.28 -8.13 -4.35
C LEU A 150 3.63 -8.81 -4.62
N ALA A 151 4.01 -8.95 -5.89
CA ALA A 151 5.36 -9.32 -6.28
C ALA A 151 5.90 -8.29 -7.26
N GLN A 152 7.05 -7.73 -6.95
CA GLN A 152 7.74 -6.71 -7.73
C GLN A 152 9.00 -7.30 -8.35
N TYR A 153 9.14 -7.15 -9.67
CA TYR A 153 10.21 -7.74 -10.47
C TYR A 153 11.14 -6.64 -10.95
N TYR A 154 12.41 -6.78 -10.64
CA TYR A 154 13.46 -5.85 -10.99
C TYR A 154 14.37 -6.41 -12.09
N ARG A 155 14.93 -5.52 -12.91
CA ARG A 155 15.98 -5.85 -13.88
C ARG A 155 17.10 -4.83 -13.82
N ASN A 156 18.35 -5.27 -14.05
CA ASN A 156 19.49 -4.38 -14.06
C ASN A 156 19.47 -3.40 -15.23
N LEU A 157 19.91 -2.16 -15.01
CA LEU A 157 20.00 -1.11 -16.02
C LEU A 157 21.03 -1.43 -17.12
N ASP A 158 22.08 -2.21 -16.80
CA ASP A 158 23.15 -2.57 -17.72
C ASP A 158 22.73 -3.62 -18.77
N GLY A 159 21.47 -4.02 -18.80
CA GLY A 159 20.93 -5.01 -19.72
C GLY A 159 21.47 -6.43 -19.48
N THR A 160 22.29 -6.65 -18.46
CA THR A 160 22.75 -7.98 -18.12
C THR A 160 21.56 -8.85 -17.72
N ARG A 161 21.42 -10.00 -18.39
CA ARG A 161 20.36 -10.99 -18.08
C ARG A 161 20.72 -11.78 -16.82
N ARG A 162 20.93 -11.10 -15.70
CA ARG A 162 20.91 -11.76 -14.41
C ARG A 162 19.47 -12.20 -14.14
N LYS A 163 19.35 -13.31 -13.42
CA LYS A 163 18.05 -13.76 -12.92
C LYS A 163 17.34 -12.57 -12.28
N PRO A 164 16.11 -12.19 -12.72
CA PRO A 164 15.45 -11.00 -12.20
C PRO A 164 15.29 -11.13 -10.69
N GLU A 165 15.62 -10.07 -9.97
CA GLU A 165 15.31 -9.99 -8.55
C GLU A 165 13.80 -9.87 -8.38
N ILE A 166 13.24 -10.62 -7.44
CA ILE A 166 11.81 -10.58 -7.13
C ILE A 166 11.67 -10.30 -5.64
N VAL A 167 10.97 -9.20 -5.32
CA VAL A 167 10.57 -8.91 -3.96
C VAL A 167 9.09 -9.28 -3.80
N ASN A 168 8.80 -10.17 -2.84
CA ASN A 168 7.45 -10.64 -2.56
C ASN A 168 6.92 -9.95 -1.30
N TRP A 169 5.98 -9.05 -1.47
CA TRP A 169 5.23 -8.36 -0.44
C TRP A 169 4.04 -9.22 -0.01
N THR A 170 4.30 -10.32 0.68
CA THR A 170 3.29 -11.34 1.05
C THR A 170 3.36 -11.73 2.53
N GLY A 171 4.30 -11.16 3.27
CA GLY A 171 4.54 -11.45 4.66
C GLY A 171 3.44 -10.93 5.60
N ASP A 172 3.58 -11.20 6.87
CA ASP A 172 2.68 -10.70 7.90
C ASP A 172 2.75 -9.17 7.99
N PRO A 173 1.61 -8.47 8.01
CA PRO A 173 1.59 -6.99 8.02
C PRO A 173 2.27 -6.34 9.22
N ALA A 174 2.35 -7.05 10.35
CA ALA A 174 2.88 -6.51 11.60
C ALA A 174 4.38 -6.80 11.81
N THR A 175 4.91 -7.87 11.21
CA THR A 175 6.24 -8.41 11.60
C THR A 175 7.20 -8.64 10.45
N ALA A 176 6.72 -8.75 9.20
CA ALA A 176 7.58 -9.06 8.07
C ALA A 176 8.28 -7.83 7.50
N GLU A 177 9.51 -7.99 7.00
CA GLU A 177 10.23 -6.95 6.24
C GLU A 177 9.52 -6.61 4.92
N THR A 178 8.82 -7.58 4.32
CA THR A 178 8.04 -7.42 3.09
C THR A 178 6.57 -7.75 3.35
N PRO A 179 5.85 -6.89 4.11
CA PRO A 179 4.48 -7.15 4.51
C PRO A 179 3.52 -7.07 3.32
N ARG A 180 2.45 -7.86 3.37
CA ARG A 180 1.31 -7.67 2.46
C ARG A 180 0.60 -6.36 2.75
N SER A 181 0.02 -5.74 1.74
CA SER A 181 -0.77 -4.52 1.90
C SER A 181 -2.18 -4.83 2.34
N CYS A 182 -2.59 -4.30 3.49
CA CYS A 182 -3.91 -4.51 4.05
C CYS A 182 -4.61 -3.18 4.35
N PHE A 183 -5.96 -3.18 4.24
CA PHE A 183 -6.82 -2.10 4.72
C PHE A 183 -8.14 -2.67 5.23
N ASP A 184 -8.81 -1.90 6.07
CA ASP A 184 -10.08 -2.30 6.67
C ASP A 184 -11.27 -1.86 5.80
N VAL A 185 -12.27 -2.73 5.69
CA VAL A 185 -13.60 -2.43 5.14
C VAL A 185 -14.56 -2.31 6.31
N ALA A 186 -15.08 -1.12 6.53
CA ALA A 186 -16.01 -0.82 7.63
C ALA A 186 -17.45 -1.16 7.25
N ALA A 187 -18.30 -1.34 8.27
CA ALA A 187 -19.74 -1.49 8.06
C ALA A 187 -20.33 -0.27 7.37
N ALA A 188 -21.17 -0.48 6.36
CA ALA A 188 -21.97 0.60 5.80
C ALA A 188 -23.00 1.06 6.85
N PRO A 189 -23.33 2.36 6.93
CA PRO A 189 -24.41 2.83 7.79
C PRO A 189 -25.72 2.17 7.39
N PRO A 190 -26.65 1.94 8.36
CA PRO A 190 -27.98 1.44 8.02
C PRO A 190 -28.66 2.37 7.03
N LYS A 191 -29.34 1.78 6.05
CA LYS A 191 -30.17 2.57 5.14
C LYS A 191 -31.32 3.21 5.93
N PRO A 192 -31.60 4.50 5.69
CA PRO A 192 -32.75 5.16 6.31
C PRO A 192 -34.09 4.53 5.90
#